data_5e11e9a44d79ba9ce41accd0e89893de
#
_entry.id   5e11e9a44d79ba9ce41accd0e89893de
#
_cell.length_a   1.000
_cell.length_b   1.000
_cell.length_c   1.000
_cell.angle_alpha   90.00
_cell.angle_beta   90.00
_cell.angle_gamma   90.00
#
_symmetry.space_group_name_H-M   'P 1'
#
loop_
_entity.id
_entity.type
_entity.pdbx_description
1 polymer ?
#
loop_
_entity_poly.entity_id
_entity_poly.type
_entity_poly.pdbx_seq_one_letter_code
_entity_poly.pdbx_strand_id
1 'polypeptide(L)'
;PQFRSSAASDVYKRQTQQSKNSNVSSALDTSHLKVKFPFKAKYGNFINGKFVEPKSGKYFDNVSPINNEKICSVARSNEKDVEAALDAAHAAFVEWGKTDITTRSNILYKIADVLEKNLNLLATAECLDNGKPIRECMAADLPLVIDHWRYFAGVIRAEEGSVAEISNSQYSYNIPEPLGVVGQIVPWNFPLLMATWKLAPALAAGNC
;
A
#
# COMPACT_ATOMS: atom_id res chain seq x y z
N PRO A 1 -10.43 -25.51 -30.60
CA PRO A 1 -9.42 -24.79 -31.39
C PRO A 1 -8.61 -23.91 -30.47
N GLN A 2 -7.32 -24.28 -30.29
CA GLN A 2 -6.38 -23.49 -29.51
C GLN A 2 -5.91 -22.31 -30.36
N PHE A 3 -6.39 -21.11 -30.08
CA PHE A 3 -5.75 -19.89 -30.57
C PHE A 3 -4.48 -19.63 -29.74
N ARG A 4 -3.37 -20.18 -30.15
CA ARG A 4 -2.04 -19.70 -29.75
C ARG A 4 -1.73 -18.47 -30.60
N SER A 5 -1.82 -17.30 -30.04
CA SER A 5 -1.38 -16.05 -30.68
C SER A 5 0.15 -16.14 -30.90
N SER A 6 0.58 -16.23 -32.15
CA SER A 6 2.00 -16.21 -32.54
C SER A 6 2.68 -14.90 -32.08
N ALA A 7 1.94 -13.81 -31.97
CA ALA A 7 2.43 -12.52 -31.50
C ALA A 7 2.96 -12.56 -30.06
N ALA A 8 2.29 -13.28 -29.14
CA ALA A 8 2.75 -13.38 -27.75
C ALA A 8 4.07 -14.17 -27.62
N SER A 9 4.26 -15.22 -28.47
CA SER A 9 5.51 -15.98 -28.48
C SER A 9 6.68 -15.18 -29.06
N ASP A 10 6.41 -14.29 -30.03
CA ASP A 10 7.45 -13.45 -30.65
C ASP A 10 7.88 -12.29 -29.76
N VAL A 11 6.96 -11.71 -28.98
CA VAL A 11 7.29 -10.73 -27.94
C VAL A 11 8.16 -11.35 -26.86
N TYR A 12 7.82 -12.54 -26.38
CA TYR A 12 8.59 -13.26 -25.37
C TYR A 12 9.99 -13.64 -25.90
N LYS A 13 10.12 -14.10 -27.16
CA LYS A 13 11.41 -14.40 -27.79
C LYS A 13 12.28 -13.15 -27.97
N ARG A 14 11.70 -12.00 -28.35
CA ARG A 14 12.44 -10.73 -28.46
C ARG A 14 12.95 -10.25 -27.12
N GLN A 15 12.16 -10.36 -26.06
CA GLN A 15 12.59 -10.00 -24.70
C GLN A 15 13.74 -10.88 -24.21
N THR A 16 13.69 -12.20 -24.46
CA THR A 16 14.76 -13.12 -24.07
C THR A 16 16.03 -12.99 -24.93
N GLN A 17 15.94 -12.51 -26.17
CA GLN A 17 17.13 -12.21 -26.99
C GLN A 17 17.79 -10.87 -26.62
N GLN A 18 17.02 -9.85 -26.25
CA GLN A 18 17.55 -8.58 -25.75
C GLN A 18 18.29 -8.75 -24.41
N SER A 19 17.83 -9.66 -23.53
CA SER A 19 18.51 -9.94 -22.26
C SER A 19 19.87 -10.64 -22.41
N LYS A 20 20.16 -11.23 -23.56
CA LYS A 20 21.44 -11.93 -23.80
C LYS A 20 22.56 -11.04 -24.36
N ASN A 21 22.24 -9.84 -24.81
CA ASN A 21 23.20 -8.95 -25.50
C ASN A 21 23.50 -7.63 -24.75
N SER A 22 22.99 -7.44 -23.56
CA SER A 22 23.37 -6.27 -22.76
C SER A 22 24.28 -6.70 -21.62
N ASN A 23 25.50 -6.24 -21.63
CA ASN A 23 26.31 -6.06 -20.43
C ASN A 23 25.58 -5.01 -19.58
N VAL A 24 24.50 -5.43 -18.91
CA VAL A 24 23.77 -4.60 -17.96
C VAL A 24 24.54 -4.67 -16.64
N SER A 25 25.64 -3.94 -16.58
CA SER A 25 26.21 -3.57 -15.30
C SER A 25 25.26 -2.52 -14.70
N SER A 26 24.72 -2.84 -13.53
CA SER A 26 23.87 -1.98 -12.70
C SER A 26 22.59 -1.44 -13.35
N ALA A 27 21.62 -2.31 -13.62
CA ALA A 27 20.30 -1.91 -14.10
C ALA A 27 19.49 -1.07 -13.10
N LEU A 28 19.97 -0.88 -11.88
CA LEU A 28 19.35 -0.06 -10.85
C LEU A 28 20.00 1.33 -10.74
N ASP A 29 20.48 1.90 -11.85
CA ASP A 29 20.97 3.27 -11.87
C ASP A 29 19.83 4.27 -11.75
N THR A 30 19.63 4.79 -10.53
CA THR A 30 18.66 5.85 -10.20
C THR A 30 19.32 7.23 -10.14
N SER A 31 20.56 7.37 -10.56
CA SER A 31 21.35 8.62 -10.47
C SER A 31 20.68 9.80 -11.15
N HIS A 32 19.99 9.54 -12.28
CA HIS A 32 19.21 10.53 -13.03
C HIS A 32 18.03 11.11 -12.23
N LEU A 33 17.51 10.38 -11.25
CA LEU A 33 16.39 10.83 -10.39
C LEU A 33 16.91 11.60 -9.17
N LYS A 34 18.23 11.66 -8.95
CA LYS A 34 18.85 12.24 -7.74
C LYS A 34 18.30 11.66 -6.43
N VAL A 35 17.87 10.41 -6.44
CA VAL A 35 17.30 9.69 -5.31
C VAL A 35 18.28 8.61 -4.87
N LYS A 36 18.53 8.53 -3.57
CA LYS A 36 19.28 7.41 -2.99
C LYS A 36 18.49 6.12 -3.14
N PHE A 37 19.18 4.98 -3.23
CA PHE A 37 18.54 3.67 -3.24
C PHE A 37 17.51 3.56 -2.09
N PRO A 38 16.23 3.33 -2.38
CA PRO A 38 15.16 3.58 -1.43
C PRO A 38 14.99 2.49 -0.38
N PHE A 39 15.64 1.33 -0.55
CA PHE A 39 15.42 0.17 0.32
C PHE A 39 16.53 0.02 1.37
N LYS A 40 16.12 -0.47 2.55
CA LYS A 40 17.03 -1.05 3.56
C LYS A 40 17.36 -2.49 3.15
N ALA A 41 18.46 -3.02 3.66
CA ALA A 41 18.84 -4.42 3.38
C ALA A 41 17.82 -5.44 3.90
N LYS A 42 17.08 -5.11 4.97
CA LYS A 42 16.16 -6.03 5.66
C LYS A 42 14.97 -5.28 6.25
N TYR A 43 13.77 -5.87 6.11
CA TYR A 43 12.53 -5.38 6.72
C TYR A 43 11.89 -6.46 7.59
N GLY A 44 11.59 -6.11 8.82
CA GLY A 44 10.74 -6.89 9.73
C GLY A 44 9.25 -6.55 9.55
N ASN A 45 8.40 -7.13 10.40
CA ASN A 45 6.99 -6.75 10.50
C ASN A 45 6.87 -5.37 11.16
N PHE A 46 5.95 -4.53 10.68
CA PHE A 46 5.63 -3.28 11.36
C PHE A 46 4.41 -3.49 12.24
N ILE A 47 4.64 -3.60 13.55
CA ILE A 47 3.60 -3.90 14.55
C ILE A 47 3.72 -2.91 15.70
N ASN A 48 2.62 -2.34 16.12
CA ASN A 48 2.55 -1.36 17.23
C ASN A 48 3.60 -0.24 17.10
N GLY A 49 3.67 0.37 15.91
CA GLY A 49 4.56 1.50 15.63
C GLY A 49 6.05 1.15 15.53
N LYS A 50 6.43 -0.13 15.51
CA LYS A 50 7.83 -0.57 15.48
C LYS A 50 8.06 -1.68 14.45
N PHE A 51 9.26 -1.69 13.87
CA PHE A 51 9.71 -2.85 13.10
C PHE A 51 10.21 -3.94 14.06
N VAL A 52 9.61 -5.12 13.96
CA VAL A 52 9.95 -6.31 14.78
C VAL A 52 10.35 -7.47 13.87
N GLU A 53 11.25 -8.31 14.33
CA GLU A 53 11.63 -9.52 13.61
C GLU A 53 10.47 -10.53 13.59
N PRO A 54 10.32 -11.33 12.51
CA PRO A 54 9.33 -12.40 12.49
C PRO A 54 9.63 -13.43 13.58
N LYS A 55 8.61 -13.93 14.26
CA LYS A 55 8.74 -14.91 15.36
C LYS A 55 9.50 -16.18 14.97
N SER A 56 9.44 -16.55 13.68
CA SER A 56 10.20 -17.67 13.14
C SER A 56 11.67 -17.36 12.86
N GLY A 57 12.08 -16.09 12.90
CA GLY A 57 13.39 -15.62 12.43
C GLY A 57 13.63 -15.76 10.93
N LYS A 58 12.61 -16.19 10.15
CA LYS A 58 12.75 -16.47 8.72
C LYS A 58 12.48 -15.24 7.88
N TYR A 59 13.23 -15.11 6.79
CA TYR A 59 13.11 -14.06 5.78
C TYR A 59 13.09 -14.69 4.39
N PHE A 60 12.60 -13.95 3.41
CA PHE A 60 12.74 -14.28 2.00
C PHE A 60 13.29 -13.07 1.25
N ASP A 61 13.94 -13.33 0.13
CA ASP A 61 14.51 -12.28 -0.69
C ASP A 61 13.46 -11.69 -1.61
N ASN A 62 13.36 -10.37 -1.60
CA ASN A 62 12.64 -9.61 -2.61
C ASN A 62 13.61 -9.26 -3.73
N VAL A 63 13.27 -9.63 -4.95
CA VAL A 63 14.09 -9.44 -6.14
C VAL A 63 13.40 -8.52 -7.13
N SER A 64 14.15 -7.65 -7.78
CA SER A 64 13.61 -6.79 -8.82
C SER A 64 13.30 -7.60 -10.09
N PRO A 65 12.11 -7.48 -10.68
CA PRO A 65 11.79 -8.11 -11.95
C PRO A 65 12.54 -7.47 -13.13
N ILE A 66 13.21 -6.34 -12.93
CA ILE A 66 13.99 -5.64 -13.96
C ILE A 66 15.24 -6.44 -14.32
N ASN A 67 15.93 -6.99 -13.32
CA ASN A 67 17.25 -7.62 -13.50
C ASN A 67 17.47 -8.88 -12.65
N ASN A 68 16.47 -9.31 -11.86
CA ASN A 68 16.56 -10.41 -10.89
C ASN A 68 17.57 -10.17 -9.75
N GLU A 69 18.01 -8.93 -9.53
CA GLU A 69 18.86 -8.62 -8.40
C GLU A 69 18.03 -8.48 -7.12
N LYS A 70 18.65 -8.88 -6.02
CA LYS A 70 18.05 -8.74 -4.69
C LYS A 70 17.95 -7.27 -4.31
N ILE A 71 16.73 -6.82 -3.98
CA ILE A 71 16.44 -5.48 -3.46
C ILE A 71 16.63 -5.46 -1.94
N CYS A 72 16.00 -6.41 -1.26
CA CYS A 72 16.02 -6.51 0.20
C CYS A 72 15.58 -7.90 0.67
N SER A 73 15.66 -8.16 1.97
CA SER A 73 15.01 -9.30 2.60
C SER A 73 13.78 -8.84 3.38
N VAL A 74 12.68 -9.59 3.28
CA VAL A 74 11.40 -9.28 3.94
C VAL A 74 11.03 -10.41 4.90
N ALA A 75 10.41 -10.06 6.01
CA ALA A 75 9.98 -11.02 7.02
C ALA A 75 9.04 -12.08 6.44
N ARG A 76 9.36 -13.37 6.65
CA ARG A 76 8.44 -14.48 6.38
C ARG A 76 7.64 -14.76 7.64
N SER A 77 6.54 -14.05 7.79
CA SER A 77 5.64 -14.13 8.94
C SER A 77 4.92 -15.46 9.03
N ASN A 78 4.49 -15.79 10.22
CA ASN A 78 3.65 -16.96 10.53
C ASN A 78 2.44 -16.53 11.37
N GLU A 79 1.62 -17.48 11.79
CA GLU A 79 0.43 -17.27 12.60
C GLU A 79 0.69 -16.39 13.84
N LYS A 80 1.77 -16.65 14.57
CA LYS A 80 2.13 -15.87 15.78
C LYS A 80 2.44 -14.40 15.48
N ASP A 81 2.95 -14.10 14.31
CA ASP A 81 3.17 -12.72 13.86
C ASP A 81 1.84 -12.04 13.55
N VAL A 82 0.91 -12.77 12.92
CA VAL A 82 -0.44 -12.29 12.62
C VAL A 82 -1.23 -12.04 13.90
N GLU A 83 -1.20 -12.97 14.85
CA GLU A 83 -1.83 -12.80 16.17
C GLU A 83 -1.29 -11.55 16.88
N ALA A 84 0.02 -11.35 16.91
CA ALA A 84 0.62 -10.16 17.52
C ALA A 84 0.19 -8.86 16.82
N ALA A 85 -0.02 -8.89 15.51
CA ALA A 85 -0.52 -7.73 14.76
C ALA A 85 -2.00 -7.46 15.07
N LEU A 86 -2.81 -8.53 15.17
CA LEU A 86 -4.24 -8.43 15.54
C LEU A 86 -4.42 -7.88 16.95
N ASP A 87 -3.64 -8.40 17.93
CA ASP A 87 -3.66 -7.91 19.31
C ASP A 87 -3.33 -6.42 19.37
N ALA A 88 -2.29 -5.99 18.64
CA ALA A 88 -1.91 -4.58 18.58
C ALA A 88 -3.00 -3.71 17.93
N ALA A 89 -3.66 -4.20 16.87
CA ALA A 89 -4.74 -3.49 16.20
C ALA A 89 -5.99 -3.39 17.09
N HIS A 90 -6.37 -4.46 17.79
CA HIS A 90 -7.47 -4.44 18.75
C HIS A 90 -7.22 -3.48 19.91
N ALA A 91 -5.99 -3.46 20.44
CA ALA A 91 -5.63 -2.50 21.48
C ALA A 91 -5.70 -1.04 20.98
N ALA A 92 -5.25 -0.78 19.75
CA ALA A 92 -5.31 0.56 19.15
C ALA A 92 -6.74 1.01 18.83
N PHE A 93 -7.62 0.07 18.46
CA PHE A 93 -9.01 0.35 18.11
C PHE A 93 -9.79 1.01 19.24
N VAL A 94 -9.49 0.69 20.50
CA VAL A 94 -10.18 1.26 21.67
C VAL A 94 -10.15 2.79 21.67
N GLU A 95 -9.03 3.39 21.27
CA GLU A 95 -8.86 4.84 21.20
C GLU A 95 -9.14 5.38 19.78
N TRP A 96 -8.62 4.70 18.75
CA TRP A 96 -8.78 5.14 17.36
C TRP A 96 -10.25 5.17 16.93
N GLY A 97 -11.03 4.14 17.24
CA GLY A 97 -12.45 4.05 16.89
C GLY A 97 -13.32 5.15 17.53
N LYS A 98 -12.84 5.76 18.63
CA LYS A 98 -13.51 6.89 19.32
C LYS A 98 -13.01 8.26 18.86
N THR A 99 -11.97 8.30 18.03
CA THR A 99 -11.40 9.53 17.53
C THR A 99 -12.42 10.28 16.69
N ASP A 100 -12.57 11.59 16.89
CA ASP A 100 -13.51 12.40 16.12
C ASP A 100 -13.13 12.48 14.63
N ILE A 101 -14.14 12.74 13.80
CA ILE A 101 -14.02 12.81 12.35
C ILE A 101 -12.96 13.84 11.91
N THR A 102 -12.91 15.00 12.55
CA THR A 102 -11.98 16.08 12.21
C THR A 102 -10.54 15.64 12.44
N THR A 103 -10.27 15.00 13.56
CA THR A 103 -8.95 14.48 13.89
C THR A 103 -8.51 13.41 12.89
N ARG A 104 -9.36 12.43 12.56
CA ARG A 104 -9.06 11.41 11.53
C ARG A 104 -8.79 12.05 10.18
N SER A 105 -9.67 12.95 9.72
CA SER A 105 -9.50 13.69 8.48
C SER A 105 -8.13 14.40 8.41
N ASN A 106 -7.75 15.12 9.46
CA ASN A 106 -6.48 15.84 9.53
C ASN A 106 -5.27 14.90 9.48
N ILE A 107 -5.37 13.70 10.06
CA ILE A 107 -4.31 12.69 9.99
C ILE A 107 -4.17 12.17 8.55
N LEU A 108 -5.27 11.90 7.86
CA LEU A 108 -5.25 11.46 6.46
C LEU A 108 -4.63 12.51 5.54
N TYR A 109 -4.95 13.80 5.72
CA TYR A 109 -4.29 14.89 4.98
C TYR A 109 -2.79 14.92 5.24
N LYS A 110 -2.35 14.75 6.49
CA LYS A 110 -0.92 14.68 6.83
C LYS A 110 -0.23 13.49 6.16
N ILE A 111 -0.90 12.34 6.05
CA ILE A 111 -0.38 11.19 5.31
C ILE A 111 -0.18 11.56 3.84
N ALA A 112 -1.18 12.16 3.19
CA ALA A 112 -1.09 12.61 1.81
C ALA A 112 0.09 13.59 1.60
N ASP A 113 0.27 14.55 2.50
CA ASP A 113 1.36 15.54 2.42
C ASP A 113 2.75 14.89 2.57
N VAL A 114 2.88 13.87 3.43
CA VAL A 114 4.12 13.10 3.59
C VAL A 114 4.42 12.28 2.34
N LEU A 115 3.41 11.65 1.74
CA LEU A 115 3.54 10.90 0.49
C LEU A 115 3.96 11.81 -0.65
N GLU A 116 3.35 12.99 -0.78
CA GLU A 116 3.67 13.97 -1.81
C GLU A 116 5.10 14.50 -1.68
N LYS A 117 5.55 14.82 -0.47
CA LYS A 117 6.95 15.23 -0.20
C LYS A 117 7.98 14.16 -0.58
N ASN A 118 7.59 12.90 -0.55
CA ASN A 118 8.45 11.75 -0.86
C ASN A 118 8.14 11.11 -2.22
N LEU A 119 7.40 11.78 -3.10
CA LEU A 119 6.91 11.24 -4.37
C LEU A 119 8.03 10.56 -5.17
N ASN A 120 9.14 11.24 -5.41
CA ASN A 120 10.26 10.70 -6.19
C ASN A 120 10.86 9.44 -5.56
N LEU A 121 11.01 9.42 -4.23
CA LEU A 121 11.52 8.27 -3.50
C LEU A 121 10.58 7.07 -3.63
N LEU A 122 9.29 7.30 -3.43
CA LEU A 122 8.26 6.26 -3.48
C LEU A 122 8.06 5.73 -4.91
N ALA A 123 8.05 6.62 -5.91
CA ALA A 123 7.97 6.22 -7.32
C ALA A 123 9.19 5.37 -7.73
N THR A 124 10.38 5.73 -7.25
CA THR A 124 11.59 4.93 -7.47
C THR A 124 11.48 3.56 -6.81
N ALA A 125 10.99 3.49 -5.57
CA ALA A 125 10.79 2.25 -4.86
C ALA A 125 9.79 1.34 -5.61
N GLU A 126 8.66 1.88 -6.04
CA GLU A 126 7.65 1.13 -6.79
C GLU A 126 8.17 0.63 -8.14
N CYS A 127 8.93 1.47 -8.87
CA CYS A 127 9.57 1.09 -10.11
C CYS A 127 10.55 -0.09 -9.92
N LEU A 128 11.41 -0.04 -8.92
CA LEU A 128 12.40 -1.08 -8.65
C LEU A 128 11.77 -2.39 -8.18
N ASP A 129 10.72 -2.31 -7.36
CA ASP A 129 10.03 -3.46 -6.78
C ASP A 129 9.10 -4.16 -7.79
N ASN A 130 8.38 -3.39 -8.57
CA ASN A 130 7.32 -3.87 -9.47
C ASN A 130 7.80 -4.04 -10.93
N GLY A 131 8.86 -3.33 -11.33
CA GLY A 131 9.34 -3.27 -12.71
C GLY A 131 8.55 -2.32 -13.62
N LYS A 132 7.61 -1.54 -13.08
CA LYS A 132 6.84 -0.56 -13.83
C LYS A 132 7.71 0.62 -14.27
N PRO A 133 7.49 1.20 -15.45
CA PRO A 133 8.24 2.39 -15.87
C PRO A 133 8.10 3.53 -14.86
N ILE A 134 9.21 4.17 -14.49
CA ILE A 134 9.23 5.29 -13.54
C ILE A 134 8.29 6.43 -13.94
N ARG A 135 8.14 6.65 -15.24
CA ARG A 135 7.20 7.64 -15.77
C ARG A 135 5.77 7.36 -15.33
N GLU A 136 5.33 6.09 -15.37
CA GLU A 136 3.99 5.69 -14.95
C GLU A 136 3.81 5.84 -13.44
N CYS A 137 4.81 5.42 -12.66
CA CYS A 137 4.80 5.59 -11.21
C CYS A 137 4.66 7.07 -10.82
N MET A 138 5.38 7.97 -11.50
CA MET A 138 5.38 9.41 -11.19
C MET A 138 4.16 10.16 -11.73
N ALA A 139 3.65 9.79 -12.92
CA ALA A 139 2.59 10.53 -13.59
C ALA A 139 1.18 10.00 -13.26
N ALA A 140 1.06 8.75 -12.85
CA ALA A 140 -0.22 8.10 -12.59
C ALA A 140 -0.31 7.54 -11.16
N ASP A 141 0.53 6.57 -10.79
CA ASP A 141 0.33 5.80 -9.57
C ASP A 141 0.42 6.66 -8.31
N LEU A 142 1.52 7.38 -8.13
CA LEU A 142 1.75 8.17 -6.93
C LEU A 142 0.81 9.39 -6.79
N PRO A 143 0.51 10.14 -7.87
CA PRO A 143 -0.52 11.18 -7.80
C PRO A 143 -1.89 10.63 -7.38
N LEU A 144 -2.28 9.45 -7.89
CA LEU A 144 -3.54 8.81 -7.53
C LEU A 144 -3.54 8.30 -6.08
N VAL A 145 -2.41 7.81 -5.58
CA VAL A 145 -2.22 7.48 -4.16
C VAL A 145 -2.50 8.70 -3.28
N ILE A 146 -1.87 9.84 -3.59
CA ILE A 146 -2.01 11.08 -2.81
C ILE A 146 -3.45 11.59 -2.86
N ASP A 147 -4.05 11.57 -4.05
CA ASP A 147 -5.43 12.00 -4.28
C ASP A 147 -6.42 11.17 -3.46
N HIS A 148 -6.27 9.85 -3.40
CA HIS A 148 -7.16 8.98 -2.62
C HIS A 148 -7.10 9.27 -1.11
N TRP A 149 -5.92 9.52 -0.56
CA TRP A 149 -5.82 9.93 0.85
C TRP A 149 -6.55 11.24 1.10
N ARG A 150 -6.41 12.23 0.19
CA ARG A 150 -7.11 13.51 0.28
C ARG A 150 -8.62 13.36 0.09
N TYR A 151 -9.03 12.49 -0.85
CA TYR A 151 -10.44 12.19 -1.08
C TYR A 151 -11.11 11.66 0.19
N PHE A 152 -10.57 10.61 0.81
CA PHE A 152 -11.15 10.05 2.02
C PHE A 152 -11.02 10.96 3.24
N ALA A 153 -10.01 11.80 3.31
CA ALA A 153 -9.92 12.87 4.30
C ALA A 153 -11.05 13.89 4.17
N GLY A 154 -11.44 14.21 2.94
CA GLY A 154 -12.55 15.12 2.65
C GLY A 154 -13.92 14.47 2.85
N VAL A 155 -14.15 13.31 2.25
CA VAL A 155 -15.46 12.66 2.21
C VAL A 155 -15.97 12.28 3.59
N ILE A 156 -15.10 11.86 4.51
CA ILE A 156 -15.53 11.50 5.85
C ILE A 156 -16.17 12.67 6.64
N ARG A 157 -15.80 13.92 6.29
CA ARG A 157 -16.41 15.11 6.90
C ARG A 157 -17.83 15.38 6.42
N ALA A 158 -18.21 14.78 5.30
CA ALA A 158 -19.54 14.88 4.70
C ALA A 158 -20.40 13.62 4.95
N GLU A 159 -19.87 12.63 5.68
CA GLU A 159 -20.63 11.44 6.02
C GLU A 159 -21.72 11.78 7.04
N GLU A 160 -22.95 11.45 6.71
CA GLU A 160 -24.14 11.70 7.50
C GLU A 160 -24.83 10.39 7.86
N GLY A 161 -25.51 10.38 9.00
CA GLY A 161 -26.51 9.38 9.34
C GLY A 161 -27.86 9.72 8.75
N SER A 162 -28.88 8.94 9.06
CA SER A 162 -30.24 9.25 8.68
C SER A 162 -31.18 9.13 9.87
N VAL A 163 -32.29 9.87 9.81
CA VAL A 163 -33.38 9.81 10.77
C VAL A 163 -34.66 9.55 9.99
N ALA A 164 -35.46 8.58 10.42
CA ALA A 164 -36.78 8.27 9.86
C ALA A 164 -37.81 8.26 10.96
N GLU A 165 -38.94 8.92 10.74
CA GLU A 165 -40.12 8.81 11.58
C GLU A 165 -40.84 7.50 11.25
N ILE A 166 -41.02 6.64 12.24
CA ILE A 166 -41.79 5.39 12.13
C ILE A 166 -43.23 5.63 12.52
N SER A 167 -43.46 6.44 13.54
CA SER A 167 -44.78 6.84 14.03
C SER A 167 -44.67 8.16 14.80
N ASN A 168 -45.80 8.74 15.21
CA ASN A 168 -45.80 9.99 15.99
C ASN A 168 -44.99 9.96 17.30
N SER A 169 -44.58 8.76 17.76
CA SER A 169 -43.83 8.59 19.00
C SER A 169 -42.53 7.80 18.83
N GLN A 170 -42.16 7.42 17.59
CA GLN A 170 -40.99 6.57 17.34
C GLN A 170 -40.17 7.08 16.16
N TYR A 171 -38.87 7.21 16.38
CA TYR A 171 -37.87 7.58 15.37
C TYR A 171 -36.80 6.51 15.26
N SER A 172 -36.33 6.25 14.04
CA SER A 172 -35.16 5.41 13.75
C SER A 172 -33.98 6.25 13.40
N TYR A 173 -32.84 5.98 14.00
CA TYR A 173 -31.56 6.61 13.69
C TYR A 173 -30.64 5.58 13.06
N ASN A 174 -30.02 5.95 11.94
CA ASN A 174 -28.95 5.17 11.32
C ASN A 174 -27.64 5.94 11.47
N ILE A 175 -26.73 5.39 12.26
CA ILE A 175 -25.42 6.00 12.56
C ILE A 175 -24.36 5.01 12.11
N PRO A 176 -23.47 5.39 11.16
CA PRO A 176 -22.33 4.58 10.77
C PRO A 176 -21.34 4.39 11.93
N GLU A 177 -20.90 3.15 12.13
CA GLU A 177 -19.90 2.79 13.14
C GLU A 177 -18.75 2.00 12.52
N PRO A 178 -17.51 2.11 13.03
CA PRO A 178 -16.39 1.31 12.54
C PRO A 178 -16.61 -0.18 12.83
N LEU A 179 -16.21 -1.04 11.91
CA LEU A 179 -16.27 -2.50 12.08
C LEU A 179 -15.27 -3.00 13.12
N GLY A 180 -14.17 -2.31 13.33
CA GLY A 180 -13.11 -2.70 14.26
C GLY A 180 -11.77 -2.92 13.56
N VAL A 181 -11.23 -4.14 13.65
CA VAL A 181 -9.98 -4.52 12.98
C VAL A 181 -10.31 -5.18 11.63
N VAL A 182 -9.68 -4.69 10.55
CA VAL A 182 -9.91 -5.17 9.20
C VAL A 182 -8.63 -5.73 8.57
N GLY A 183 -8.68 -7.00 8.16
CA GLY A 183 -7.59 -7.63 7.40
C GLY A 183 -7.61 -7.17 5.95
N GLN A 184 -6.44 -6.82 5.42
CA GLN A 184 -6.31 -6.33 4.05
C GLN A 184 -5.25 -7.14 3.29
N ILE A 185 -5.64 -7.74 2.17
CA ILE A 185 -4.75 -8.43 1.25
C ILE A 185 -4.75 -7.65 -0.05
N VAL A 186 -3.56 -7.21 -0.47
CA VAL A 186 -3.39 -6.37 -1.66
C VAL A 186 -2.60 -7.10 -2.73
N PRO A 187 -2.92 -6.92 -4.04
CA PRO A 187 -2.16 -7.46 -5.14
C PRO A 187 -0.85 -6.69 -5.36
N TRP A 188 0.07 -7.32 -6.06
CA TRP A 188 1.42 -6.82 -6.30
C TRP A 188 1.53 -5.82 -7.45
N ASN A 189 0.54 -5.73 -8.34
CA ASN A 189 0.64 -4.96 -9.60
C ASN A 189 0.53 -3.44 -9.43
N PHE A 190 -0.07 -2.97 -8.31
CA PHE A 190 -0.13 -1.58 -7.87
C PHE A 190 0.06 -1.53 -6.35
N PRO A 191 1.25 -1.87 -5.84
CA PRO A 191 1.42 -2.18 -4.42
C PRO A 191 1.00 -1.03 -3.50
N LEU A 192 1.50 0.18 -3.72
CA LEU A 192 1.18 1.33 -2.87
C LEU A 192 -0.25 1.84 -3.11
N LEU A 193 -0.72 1.85 -4.36
CA LEU A 193 -2.06 2.31 -4.70
C LEU A 193 -3.13 1.37 -4.12
N MET A 194 -2.96 0.06 -4.26
CA MET A 194 -3.89 -0.92 -3.70
C MET A 194 -3.91 -0.92 -2.18
N ALA A 195 -2.75 -0.70 -1.54
CA ALA A 195 -2.69 -0.47 -0.10
C ALA A 195 -3.47 0.80 0.29
N THR A 196 -3.29 1.90 -0.43
CA THR A 196 -4.00 3.15 -0.20
C THR A 196 -5.52 3.00 -0.34
N TRP A 197 -5.99 2.30 -1.38
CA TRP A 197 -7.43 2.06 -1.60
C TRP A 197 -8.10 1.28 -0.48
N LYS A 198 -7.35 0.57 0.32
CA LYS A 198 -7.84 -0.18 1.49
C LYS A 198 -7.63 0.58 2.79
N LEU A 199 -6.43 1.13 2.99
CA LEU A 199 -6.07 1.82 4.23
C LEU A 199 -6.82 3.15 4.40
N ALA A 200 -6.92 3.96 3.35
CA ALA A 200 -7.52 5.29 3.46
C ALA A 200 -8.99 5.22 3.91
N PRO A 201 -9.90 4.46 3.26
CA PRO A 201 -11.29 4.35 3.71
C PRO A 201 -11.40 3.65 5.08
N ALA A 202 -10.58 2.62 5.36
CA ALA A 202 -10.63 1.91 6.63
C ALA A 202 -10.29 2.83 7.81
N LEU A 203 -9.17 3.57 7.71
CA LEU A 203 -8.75 4.52 8.73
C LEU A 203 -9.70 5.72 8.83
N ALA A 204 -10.21 6.22 7.71
CA ALA A 204 -11.21 7.28 7.69
C ALA A 204 -12.44 6.90 8.51
N ALA A 205 -12.97 5.69 8.30
CA ALA A 205 -14.14 5.17 9.01
C ALA A 205 -13.86 4.79 10.49
N GLY A 206 -12.61 4.88 10.96
CA GLY A 206 -12.24 4.58 12.35
C GLY A 206 -11.84 3.12 12.59
N ASN A 207 -11.61 2.32 11.54
CA ASN A 207 -11.10 0.97 11.66
C ASN A 207 -9.57 0.93 11.86
N CYS A 208 -9.05 -0.19 12.38
CA CYS A 208 -7.63 -0.51 12.48
C CYS A 208 -7.25 -1.69 11.59
#